data_7f8eb4a1454736009a7d9075a2ed9017
#
_entry.id   7f8eb4a1454736009a7d9075a2ed9017
#
_cell.length_a   1.000
_cell.length_b   1.000
_cell.length_c   1.000
_cell.angle_alpha   90.00
_cell.angle_beta   90.00
_cell.angle_gamma   90.00
#
_symmetry.space_group_name_H-M   'P 1'
#
loop_
_entity.id
_entity.type
_entity.pdbx_description
1 polymer ?
#
loop_
_entity_poly.entity_id
_entity_poly.type
_entity_poly.pdbx_seq_one_letter_code
_entity_poly.pdbx_strand_id
1 'polypeptide(L)'
;MLQELYEQYKDTFSKSDHKLIQYLLRNEEQLQYLTSEELSAHTGISPATVSRFWKKIGFQNLKELKIKQRIQDTATPTFPPSLLH
;
A
#
# COMPACT_ATOMS: atom_id res chain seq x y z
N MET A 1 -4.42 1.84 7.12
CA MET A 1 -3.23 2.45 6.47
C MET A 1 -3.50 2.83 5.03
N LEU A 2 -4.00 1.93 4.21
CA LEU A 2 -4.25 2.26 2.81
C LEU A 2 -5.37 3.29 2.64
N GLN A 3 -6.39 3.22 3.46
CA GLN A 3 -7.47 4.19 3.38
C GLN A 3 -6.96 5.61 3.67
N GLU A 4 -6.05 5.73 4.59
CA GLU A 4 -5.46 7.03 4.90
C GLU A 4 -4.66 7.56 3.73
N LEU A 5 -3.90 6.70 3.06
CA LEU A 5 -3.16 7.09 1.88
C LEU A 5 -4.11 7.53 0.76
N TYR A 6 -5.21 6.82 0.60
CA TYR A 6 -6.19 7.19 -0.40
C TYR A 6 -6.73 8.60 -0.11
N GLU A 7 -7.14 8.86 1.13
CA GLU A 7 -7.69 10.15 1.48
C GLU A 7 -6.68 11.28 1.29
N GLN A 8 -5.41 10.99 1.56
CA GLN A 8 -4.38 11.99 1.48
C GLN A 8 -4.04 12.36 0.04
N TYR A 9 -4.03 11.41 -0.86
CA TYR A 9 -3.53 11.63 -2.21
C TYR A 9 -4.60 11.55 -3.31
N LYS A 10 -5.85 11.27 -2.95
CA LYS A 10 -6.86 11.01 -3.97
C LYS A 10 -7.04 12.10 -5.02
N ASP A 11 -6.82 13.34 -4.63
CA ASP A 11 -6.99 14.43 -5.57
C ASP A 11 -5.89 14.47 -6.64
N THR A 12 -4.79 13.76 -6.42
CA THR A 12 -3.71 13.72 -7.39
C THR A 12 -3.75 12.44 -8.23
N PHE A 13 -4.70 11.55 -7.97
CA PHE A 13 -4.72 10.26 -8.65
C PHE A 13 -5.31 10.35 -10.04
N SER A 14 -4.66 9.68 -10.99
CA SER A 14 -5.20 9.48 -12.32
C SER A 14 -6.16 8.30 -12.25
N LYS A 15 -6.80 7.96 -13.37
CA LYS A 15 -7.67 6.81 -13.40
C LYS A 15 -6.90 5.53 -13.07
N SER A 16 -5.67 5.41 -13.57
CA SER A 16 -4.85 4.25 -13.29
C SER A 16 -4.52 4.17 -11.81
N ASP A 17 -4.21 5.32 -11.21
CA ASP A 17 -3.89 5.35 -9.78
C ASP A 17 -5.09 4.93 -8.94
N HIS A 18 -6.28 5.39 -9.31
CA HIS A 18 -7.49 4.99 -8.59
C HIS A 18 -7.71 3.48 -8.69
N LYS A 19 -7.46 2.91 -9.87
CA LYS A 19 -7.64 1.49 -10.06
C LYS A 19 -6.67 0.71 -9.18
N LEU A 20 -5.44 1.18 -9.10
CA LEU A 20 -4.43 0.52 -8.27
C LEU A 20 -4.78 0.59 -6.79
N ILE A 21 -5.14 1.76 -6.31
CA ILE A 21 -5.43 1.90 -4.88
C ILE A 21 -6.68 1.13 -4.50
N GLN A 22 -7.67 1.06 -5.38
CA GLN A 22 -8.88 0.30 -5.08
C GLN A 22 -8.59 -1.18 -5.01
N TYR A 23 -7.71 -1.68 -5.89
CA TYR A 23 -7.31 -3.08 -5.83
C TYR A 23 -6.61 -3.37 -4.50
N LEU A 24 -5.71 -2.47 -4.09
CA LEU A 24 -5.00 -2.63 -2.83
C LEU A 24 -5.96 -2.59 -1.65
N LEU A 25 -6.92 -1.69 -1.65
CA LEU A 25 -7.86 -1.60 -0.55
C LEU A 25 -8.71 -2.87 -0.42
N ARG A 26 -9.10 -3.44 -1.55
CA ARG A 26 -9.89 -4.66 -1.52
C ARG A 26 -9.08 -5.88 -1.10
N ASN A 27 -7.75 -5.81 -1.24
CA ASN A 27 -6.90 -6.93 -0.93
C ASN A 27 -5.89 -6.58 0.16
N GLU A 28 -6.26 -5.67 1.05
CA GLU A 28 -5.33 -5.18 2.06
C GLU A 28 -4.79 -6.28 2.96
N GLU A 29 -5.61 -7.26 3.27
CA GLU A 29 -5.16 -8.34 4.13
C GLU A 29 -4.10 -9.21 3.47
N GLN A 30 -4.02 -9.19 2.14
CA GLN A 30 -3.06 -9.98 1.42
C GLN A 30 -1.89 -9.15 0.90
N LEU A 31 -1.80 -7.90 1.33
CA LEU A 31 -0.78 -7.00 0.82
C LEU A 31 0.63 -7.56 0.98
N GLN A 32 0.89 -8.24 2.08
CA GLN A 32 2.24 -8.78 2.34
C GLN A 32 2.66 -9.85 1.33
N TYR A 33 1.70 -10.45 0.63
CA TYR A 33 2.00 -11.49 -0.34
C TYR A 33 1.88 -11.01 -1.78
N LEU A 34 1.46 -9.76 -1.98
CA LEU A 34 1.24 -9.26 -3.32
C LEU A 34 2.54 -8.84 -3.97
N THR A 35 2.67 -9.04 -5.27
CA THR A 35 3.84 -8.53 -6.02
C THR A 35 3.38 -7.46 -6.98
N SER A 36 4.32 -6.63 -7.44
CA SER A 36 4.01 -5.61 -8.44
C SER A 36 3.57 -6.25 -9.75
N GLU A 37 4.14 -7.40 -10.08
CA GLU A 37 3.76 -8.12 -11.29
C GLU A 37 2.32 -8.57 -11.22
N GLU A 38 1.89 -9.09 -10.06
CA GLU A 38 0.51 -9.51 -9.90
C GLU A 38 -0.42 -8.32 -9.96
N LEU A 39 -0.03 -7.21 -9.36
CA LEU A 39 -0.84 -6.01 -9.39
C LEU A 39 -1.01 -5.51 -10.83
N SER A 40 0.07 -5.50 -11.59
CA SER A 40 0.02 -5.11 -12.98
C SER A 40 -0.88 -6.05 -13.79
N ALA A 41 -0.75 -7.34 -13.58
CA ALA A 41 -1.52 -8.33 -14.32
C ALA A 41 -3.02 -8.23 -13.98
N HIS A 42 -3.36 -8.06 -12.72
CA HIS A 42 -4.76 -8.03 -12.32
C HIS A 42 -5.46 -6.72 -12.67
N THR A 43 -4.73 -5.63 -12.74
CA THR A 43 -5.33 -4.33 -13.04
C THR A 43 -5.20 -3.92 -14.49
N GLY A 44 -4.33 -4.61 -15.24
CA GLY A 44 -4.08 -4.23 -16.63
C GLY A 44 -3.25 -2.96 -16.76
N ILE A 45 -2.61 -2.53 -15.68
CA ILE A 45 -1.81 -1.31 -15.69
C ILE A 45 -0.35 -1.69 -15.85
N SER A 46 0.39 -0.94 -16.67
CA SER A 46 1.78 -1.29 -16.98
C SER A 46 2.67 -1.23 -15.75
N PRO A 47 3.74 -2.03 -15.72
CA PRO A 47 4.65 -2.01 -14.59
C PRO A 47 5.28 -0.64 -14.34
N ALA A 48 5.52 0.13 -15.41
CA ALA A 48 6.08 1.46 -15.25
C ALA A 48 5.12 2.39 -14.50
N THR A 49 3.84 2.29 -14.78
CA THR A 49 2.84 3.09 -14.11
C THR A 49 2.70 2.64 -12.65
N VAL A 50 2.76 1.34 -12.39
CA VAL A 50 2.71 0.82 -11.04
C VAL A 50 3.90 1.37 -10.24
N SER A 51 5.10 1.37 -10.83
CA SER A 51 6.28 1.89 -10.15
C SER A 51 6.12 3.37 -9.81
N ARG A 52 5.54 4.14 -10.72
CA ARG A 52 5.34 5.56 -10.45
C ARG A 52 4.28 5.78 -9.38
N PHE A 53 3.30 4.90 -9.30
CA PHE A 53 2.26 5.00 -8.31
C PHE A 53 2.83 4.93 -6.89
N TRP A 54 3.79 4.02 -6.64
CA TRP A 54 4.37 3.93 -5.31
C TRP A 54 5.00 5.25 -4.89
N LYS A 55 5.71 5.88 -5.81
CA LYS A 55 6.37 7.15 -5.50
C LYS A 55 5.36 8.27 -5.27
N LYS A 56 4.24 8.21 -5.97
CA LYS A 56 3.20 9.23 -5.81
C LYS A 56 2.62 9.20 -4.39
N ILE A 57 2.53 8.05 -3.78
CA ILE A 57 1.99 7.95 -2.43
C ILE A 57 3.08 7.93 -1.36
N GLY A 58 4.30 8.31 -1.75
CA GLY A 58 5.37 8.51 -0.78
C GLY A 58 6.29 7.33 -0.52
N PHE A 59 6.27 6.32 -1.40
CA PHE A 59 7.12 5.16 -1.22
C PHE A 59 8.01 4.95 -2.42
N GLN A 60 9.17 4.33 -2.23
CA GLN A 60 10.05 4.04 -3.33
C GLN A 60 9.54 2.84 -4.15
N ASN A 61 8.88 1.91 -3.50
CA ASN A 61 8.42 0.70 -4.16
C ASN A 61 7.41 -0.01 -3.25
N LEU A 62 6.88 -1.13 -3.72
CA LEU A 62 5.90 -1.90 -2.97
C LEU A 62 6.49 -2.43 -1.66
N LYS A 63 7.77 -2.74 -1.66
CA LYS A 63 8.40 -3.28 -0.46
C LYS A 63 8.31 -2.30 0.69
N GLU A 64 8.51 -1.01 0.42
CA GLU A 64 8.42 0.01 1.47
C GLU A 64 7.00 0.11 2.00
N LEU A 65 6.02 0.00 1.13
CA LEU A 65 4.62 0.02 1.55
C LEU A 65 4.33 -1.16 2.47
N LYS A 66 4.84 -2.34 2.13
CA LYS A 66 4.65 -3.53 2.94
C LYS A 66 5.29 -3.37 4.31
N ILE A 67 6.46 -2.77 4.36
CA ILE A 67 7.15 -2.54 5.62
C ILE A 67 6.33 -1.59 6.50
N LYS A 68 5.80 -0.54 5.90
CA LYS A 68 5.00 0.41 6.67
C LYS A 68 3.73 -0.25 7.22
N GLN A 69 3.09 -1.08 6.42
CA GLN A 69 1.91 -1.78 6.88
C GLN A 69 2.25 -2.71 8.06
N ARG A 70 3.37 -3.41 7.96
CA ARG A 70 3.78 -4.32 9.02
C ARG A 70 4.08 -3.57 10.31
N ILE A 71 4.74 -2.42 10.19
CA ILE A 71 5.06 -1.62 11.36
C ILE A 71 3.78 -1.11 12.02
N GLN A 72 2.83 -0.66 11.23
CA GLN A 72 1.58 -0.17 11.81
C GLN A 72 0.79 -1.29 12.49
N ASP A 73 0.80 -2.47 11.90
CA ASP A 73 0.08 -3.58 12.49
C ASP A 73 0.71 -3.99 13.82
N THR A 74 2.03 -3.95 13.92
CA THR A 74 2.66 -4.35 15.15
C THR A 74 2.65 -3.23 16.17
N ALA A 75 2.52 -2.01 15.73
CA ALA A 75 2.58 -0.95 16.67
C ALA A 75 1.33 -0.85 17.44
N THR A 76 0.33 -1.41 16.99
CA THR A 76 -0.83 -1.25 17.60
C THR A 76 -0.84 -1.75 18.90
N PRO A 77 -0.93 -2.37 19.34
CA PRO A 77 -1.14 -2.75 20.56
C PRO A 77 -0.29 -2.66 21.41
N THR A 78 -0.04 -2.78 21.55
CA THR A 78 0.56 -2.65 22.14
C THR A 78 0.83 -2.95 23.22
N PHE A 79 1.12 -3.43 23.58
CA PHE A 79 1.36 -3.76 24.56
C PHE A 79 2.09 -3.12 25.15
N PRO A 80 1.82 -3.22 25.97
CA PRO A 80 2.31 -2.49 26.72
C PRO A 80 3.56 -2.74 26.93
N PRO A 81 4.10 -1.89 26.93
CA PRO A 81 5.38 -1.91 27.06
C PRO A 81 5.68 -2.35 28.35
N SER A 82 4.93 -2.00 29.22
CA SER A 82 5.26 -2.39 30.50
C SER A 82 5.32 -3.82 30.49
N LEU A 83 4.71 -4.37 29.63
CA LEU A 83 4.73 -5.66 29.63
C LEU A 83 5.86 -6.10 29.13
N LEU A 84 6.40 -5.28 28.54
CA LEU A 84 7.43 -5.68 27.96
C LEU A 84 8.45 -5.69 28.81
N HIS A 85 8.41 -5.58 29.72
CA HIS A 85 9.48 -5.52 30.47
C HIS A 85 9.45 -6.45 31.28
#